data_fa8aed7797a9ab959afbc98b7b62c129
#
_entry.id   fa8aed7797a9ab959afbc98b7b62c129
#
_cell.length_a   1.000
_cell.length_b   1.000
_cell.length_c   1.000
_cell.angle_alpha   90.00
_cell.angle_beta   90.00
_cell.angle_gamma   90.00
#
_symmetry.space_group_name_H-M   'P 1'
#
loop_
_entity.id
_entity.type
_entity.pdbx_description
1 polymer ?
#
loop_
_entity_poly.entity_id
_entity_poly.type
_entity_poly.pdbx_seq_one_letter_code
_entity_poly.pdbx_strand_id
1 'polypeptide(L)'
;MNSHEWYKQAKYGMMVHWGLYSILGGEWKGKRTPLIGEWIQSYFGIKNEEYSRLASIFNPIYFNAEEWVTFAKNCGMQYIVVTSKHHEGFALYRSKADSYNMVDATPFKRDVIAELAEACYKHGMKLGLYYSQELDWHDPDGGGYDKTTGCSGIGWSNIWDYPDNSKKDFTKCFENKIKPQVEEILTQYGDLCLIWFDTPGVITKAQSLELHDMIKKYQPDCLINSRIGNGTYDYVSLGDNEIPDKLPERIDNTADMNGLGGFKYSPFGLYETAATLNDTWGYKYFDHSWKSPETVLKNKNHLNFMGINYLLNVGPDALGRIPSISQDIL
;
A
#
# COMPACT_ATOMS: atom_id res chain seq x y z
N MET A 1 1.05 25.83 7.47
CA MET A 1 0.20 24.76 8.07
C MET A 1 1.14 23.59 8.32
N ASN A 2 1.21 23.05 9.53
CA ASN A 2 2.02 21.87 9.80
C ASN A 2 1.34 20.60 9.22
N SER A 3 2.07 19.50 9.14
CA SER A 3 1.58 18.24 8.54
C SER A 3 0.35 17.66 9.23
N HIS A 4 0.30 17.73 10.57
CA HIS A 4 -0.86 17.25 11.34
C HIS A 4 -2.13 18.06 11.04
N GLU A 5 -2.03 19.38 11.01
CA GLU A 5 -3.16 20.27 10.68
C GLU A 5 -3.62 20.10 9.25
N TRP A 6 -2.67 19.94 8.31
CA TRP A 6 -2.99 19.63 6.94
C TRP A 6 -3.76 18.31 6.84
N TYR A 7 -3.29 17.25 7.50
CA TYR A 7 -3.90 15.92 7.43
C TYR A 7 -5.33 15.91 8.00
N LYS A 8 -5.59 16.63 9.09
CA LYS A 8 -6.95 16.82 9.63
C LYS A 8 -7.91 17.44 8.61
N GLN A 9 -7.39 18.30 7.71
CA GLN A 9 -8.18 18.99 6.70
C GLN A 9 -8.25 18.24 5.36
N ALA A 10 -7.36 17.29 5.12
CA ALA A 10 -7.27 16.55 3.86
C ALA A 10 -8.52 15.72 3.55
N LYS A 11 -9.11 15.08 4.56
CA LYS A 11 -10.42 14.41 4.53
C LYS A 11 -10.59 13.29 3.52
N TYR A 12 -10.03 13.38 2.30
CA TYR A 12 -10.27 12.47 1.20
C TYR A 12 -9.01 12.28 0.37
N GLY A 13 -8.65 11.03 0.11
CA GLY A 13 -7.49 10.66 -0.70
C GLY A 13 -7.77 9.49 -1.63
N MET A 14 -6.93 9.32 -2.64
CA MET A 14 -6.92 8.16 -3.53
C MET A 14 -5.80 7.22 -3.14
N MET A 15 -6.13 5.95 -2.89
CA MET A 15 -5.14 4.89 -2.80
C MET A 15 -5.06 4.17 -4.14
N VAL A 16 -3.87 3.73 -4.51
CA VAL A 16 -3.66 2.99 -5.76
C VAL A 16 -2.90 1.71 -5.45
N HIS A 17 -3.56 0.57 -5.66
CA HIS A 17 -2.91 -0.74 -5.63
C HIS A 17 -2.59 -1.19 -7.05
N TRP A 18 -1.32 -1.17 -7.39
CA TRP A 18 -0.86 -1.54 -8.72
C TRP A 18 0.48 -2.29 -8.66
N GLY A 19 0.61 -3.34 -9.48
CA GLY A 19 1.78 -4.21 -9.51
C GLY A 19 1.62 -5.32 -10.55
N LEU A 20 2.48 -6.33 -10.50
CA LEU A 20 2.44 -7.45 -11.44
C LEU A 20 1.16 -8.27 -11.35
N TYR A 21 0.52 -8.31 -10.17
CA TYR A 21 -0.79 -8.93 -9.96
C TYR A 21 -1.89 -8.39 -10.89
N SER A 22 -1.75 -7.14 -11.35
CA SER A 22 -2.71 -6.54 -12.30
C SER A 22 -2.70 -7.23 -13.66
N ILE A 23 -1.56 -7.86 -14.05
CA ILE A 23 -1.46 -8.66 -15.29
C ILE A 23 -2.36 -9.89 -15.21
N LEU A 24 -2.40 -10.51 -14.04
CA LEU A 24 -3.19 -11.72 -13.80
C LEU A 24 -4.68 -11.41 -13.65
N GLY A 25 -5.03 -10.19 -13.24
CA GLY A 25 -6.42 -9.76 -13.11
C GLY A 25 -7.29 -10.70 -12.27
N GLY A 26 -6.70 -11.35 -11.25
CA GLY A 26 -7.38 -12.30 -10.37
C GLY A 26 -7.49 -13.74 -10.90
N GLU A 27 -6.86 -14.08 -12.03
CA GLU A 27 -6.93 -15.44 -12.60
C GLU A 27 -5.53 -16.04 -12.81
N TRP A 28 -5.35 -17.31 -12.43
CA TRP A 28 -4.13 -18.07 -12.65
C TRP A 28 -4.44 -19.45 -13.23
N LYS A 29 -3.89 -19.76 -14.41
CA LYS A 29 -4.06 -21.07 -15.12
C LYS A 29 -5.53 -21.51 -15.21
N GLY A 30 -6.42 -20.58 -15.55
CA GLY A 30 -7.86 -20.83 -15.70
C GLY A 30 -8.65 -20.92 -14.38
N LYS A 31 -8.02 -20.60 -13.24
CA LYS A 31 -8.68 -20.59 -11.92
C LYS A 31 -8.74 -19.16 -11.38
N ARG A 32 -9.93 -18.72 -11.02
CA ARG A 32 -10.18 -17.43 -10.41
C ARG A 32 -9.92 -17.47 -8.91
N THR A 33 -9.22 -16.44 -8.38
CA THR A 33 -9.10 -16.29 -6.94
C THR A 33 -10.42 -15.80 -6.35
N PRO A 34 -10.93 -16.44 -5.28
CA PRO A 34 -12.07 -15.93 -4.53
C PRO A 34 -11.69 -14.76 -3.64
N LEU A 35 -10.38 -14.51 -3.48
CA LEU A 35 -9.81 -13.49 -2.60
C LEU A 35 -9.42 -12.23 -3.39
N ILE A 36 -8.80 -11.28 -2.69
CA ILE A 36 -8.28 -10.04 -3.25
C ILE A 36 -7.21 -10.31 -4.30
N GLY A 37 -7.19 -9.52 -5.37
CA GLY A 37 -6.39 -9.79 -6.56
C GLY A 37 -4.89 -9.69 -6.33
N GLU A 38 -4.45 -8.76 -5.50
CA GLU A 38 -3.04 -8.51 -5.18
C GLU A 38 -2.39 -9.63 -4.33
N TRP A 39 -3.20 -10.53 -3.75
CA TRP A 39 -2.72 -11.70 -3.00
C TRP A 39 -2.69 -12.98 -3.85
N ILE A 40 -2.90 -12.88 -5.16
CA ILE A 40 -3.00 -14.04 -6.06
C ILE A 40 -1.76 -14.95 -6.01
N GLN A 41 -0.56 -14.37 -5.85
CA GLN A 41 0.69 -15.14 -5.73
C GLN A 41 0.65 -16.06 -4.51
N SER A 42 0.29 -15.53 -3.34
CA SER A 42 0.19 -16.30 -2.11
C SER A 42 -0.96 -17.31 -2.17
N TYR A 43 -2.12 -16.90 -2.68
CA TYR A 43 -3.28 -17.79 -2.76
C TYR A 43 -3.02 -19.06 -3.58
N PHE A 44 -2.38 -18.92 -4.73
CA PHE A 44 -2.06 -20.08 -5.59
C PHE A 44 -0.67 -20.67 -5.33
N GLY A 45 0.13 -20.10 -4.41
CA GLY A 45 1.50 -20.51 -4.19
C GLY A 45 2.35 -20.42 -5.46
N ILE A 46 2.21 -19.33 -6.22
CA ILE A 46 2.91 -19.17 -7.49
C ILE A 46 4.38 -18.92 -7.21
N LYS A 47 5.23 -19.84 -7.67
CA LYS A 47 6.67 -19.75 -7.45
C LYS A 47 7.26 -18.48 -8.07
N ASN A 48 8.27 -17.92 -7.42
CA ASN A 48 8.95 -16.71 -7.89
C ASN A 48 9.53 -16.90 -9.30
N GLU A 49 9.99 -18.12 -9.66
CA GLU A 49 10.44 -18.42 -11.02
C GLU A 49 9.35 -18.17 -12.10
N GLU A 50 8.08 -18.45 -11.79
CA GLU A 50 6.96 -18.18 -12.71
C GLU A 50 6.45 -16.74 -12.57
N TYR A 51 6.28 -16.27 -11.33
CA TYR A 51 5.67 -14.98 -11.05
C TYR A 51 6.54 -13.81 -11.53
N SER A 52 7.85 -13.85 -11.29
CA SER A 52 8.77 -12.78 -11.70
C SER A 52 8.86 -12.62 -13.23
N ARG A 53 8.54 -13.67 -14.01
CA ARG A 53 8.47 -13.56 -15.48
C ARG A 53 7.39 -12.57 -15.94
N LEU A 54 6.38 -12.28 -15.11
CA LEU A 54 5.37 -11.27 -15.42
C LEU A 54 6.00 -9.90 -15.65
N ALA A 55 7.10 -9.58 -14.97
CA ALA A 55 7.81 -8.32 -15.18
C ALA A 55 8.27 -8.17 -16.64
N SER A 56 8.69 -9.25 -17.31
CA SER A 56 9.16 -9.20 -18.71
C SER A 56 8.06 -8.83 -19.73
N ILE A 57 6.79 -8.93 -19.35
CA ILE A 57 5.63 -8.57 -20.18
C ILE A 57 4.87 -7.35 -19.63
N PHE A 58 5.25 -6.82 -18.47
CA PHE A 58 4.60 -5.67 -17.87
C PHE A 58 4.99 -4.38 -18.61
N ASN A 59 4.12 -3.97 -19.52
CA ASN A 59 4.32 -2.78 -20.36
C ASN A 59 3.05 -1.93 -20.38
N PRO A 60 2.78 -1.13 -19.34
CA PRO A 60 1.55 -0.37 -19.18
C PRO A 60 1.55 0.89 -20.07
N ILE A 61 1.36 0.71 -21.36
CA ILE A 61 1.47 1.75 -22.40
C ILE A 61 0.47 2.90 -22.25
N TYR A 62 -0.60 2.72 -21.45
CA TYR A 62 -1.61 3.77 -21.18
C TYR A 62 -1.41 4.43 -19.81
N PHE A 63 -0.36 4.07 -19.07
CA PHE A 63 -0.07 4.77 -17.83
C PHE A 63 0.26 6.24 -18.10
N ASN A 64 -0.49 7.13 -17.47
CA ASN A 64 -0.30 8.56 -17.53
C ASN A 64 -0.49 9.16 -16.14
N ALA A 65 0.61 9.61 -15.53
CA ALA A 65 0.60 10.17 -14.18
C ALA A 65 -0.26 11.43 -14.06
N GLU A 66 -0.25 12.29 -15.09
CA GLU A 66 -1.09 13.50 -15.13
C GLU A 66 -2.58 13.17 -15.12
N GLU A 67 -3.00 12.15 -15.85
CA GLU A 67 -4.39 11.69 -15.86
C GLU A 67 -4.81 11.16 -14.49
N TRP A 68 -3.97 10.37 -13.81
CA TRP A 68 -4.28 9.85 -12.48
C TRP A 68 -4.41 10.97 -11.45
N VAL A 69 -3.46 11.93 -11.48
CA VAL A 69 -3.45 13.04 -10.53
C VAL A 69 -4.63 14.00 -10.77
N THR A 70 -4.90 14.33 -12.03
CA THR A 70 -6.03 15.22 -12.36
C THR A 70 -7.38 14.56 -12.10
N PHE A 71 -7.49 13.26 -12.33
CA PHE A 71 -8.67 12.49 -11.94
C PHE A 71 -8.93 12.57 -10.43
N ALA A 72 -7.93 12.25 -9.60
CA ALA A 72 -8.07 12.34 -8.15
C ALA A 72 -8.45 13.76 -7.70
N LYS A 73 -7.83 14.79 -8.28
CA LYS A 73 -8.12 16.18 -7.98
C LYS A 73 -9.56 16.57 -8.34
N ASN A 74 -10.05 16.12 -9.50
CA ASN A 74 -11.41 16.39 -9.95
C ASN A 74 -12.47 15.70 -9.07
N CYS A 75 -12.12 14.56 -8.45
CA CYS A 75 -12.95 13.89 -7.44
C CYS A 75 -12.90 14.59 -6.06
N GLY A 76 -12.16 15.69 -5.92
CA GLY A 76 -12.02 16.45 -4.66
C GLY A 76 -11.03 15.83 -3.67
N MET A 77 -10.20 14.89 -4.10
CA MET A 77 -9.15 14.30 -3.28
C MET A 77 -7.98 15.26 -3.08
N GLN A 78 -7.32 15.19 -1.92
CA GLN A 78 -6.24 16.10 -1.54
C GLN A 78 -4.86 15.43 -1.58
N TYR A 79 -4.82 14.10 -1.60
CA TYR A 79 -3.59 13.32 -1.64
C TYR A 79 -3.80 12.00 -2.36
N ILE A 80 -2.69 11.43 -2.83
CA ILE A 80 -2.65 10.11 -3.47
C ILE A 80 -1.64 9.25 -2.70
N VAL A 81 -1.99 7.99 -2.42
CA VAL A 81 -1.10 7.00 -1.83
C VAL A 81 -0.93 5.84 -2.81
N VAL A 82 0.28 5.60 -3.28
CA VAL A 82 0.55 4.57 -4.31
C VAL A 82 1.43 3.47 -3.73
N THR A 83 1.14 2.21 -4.08
CA THR A 83 2.00 1.08 -3.73
C THR A 83 3.37 1.23 -4.40
N SER A 84 4.36 1.76 -3.69
CA SER A 84 5.75 1.80 -4.18
C SER A 84 6.36 0.39 -4.27
N LYS A 85 6.04 -0.47 -3.29
CA LYS A 85 6.30 -1.92 -3.27
C LYS A 85 5.20 -2.62 -2.47
N HIS A 86 4.50 -3.58 -3.06
CA HIS A 86 3.54 -4.45 -2.40
C HIS A 86 4.19 -5.77 -1.95
N HIS A 87 3.43 -6.70 -1.37
CA HIS A 87 3.92 -7.99 -0.82
C HIS A 87 4.64 -8.88 -1.83
N GLU A 88 4.35 -8.74 -3.13
CA GLU A 88 5.05 -9.47 -4.21
C GLU A 88 6.53 -9.09 -4.37
N GLY A 89 7.00 -8.06 -3.64
CA GLY A 89 8.38 -7.60 -3.64
C GLY A 89 8.79 -6.75 -4.86
N PHE A 90 7.88 -6.52 -5.82
CA PHE A 90 8.13 -5.73 -7.01
C PHE A 90 7.99 -4.24 -6.74
N ALA A 91 9.04 -3.44 -7.06
CA ALA A 91 9.02 -2.00 -6.87
C ALA A 91 8.55 -1.26 -8.13
N LEU A 92 7.60 -0.31 -7.99
CA LEU A 92 7.13 0.54 -9.10
C LEU A 92 8.08 1.70 -9.44
N TYR A 93 9.22 1.77 -8.79
CA TYR A 93 10.25 2.78 -8.96
C TYR A 93 11.61 2.14 -9.20
N ARG A 94 12.61 2.93 -9.59
CA ARG A 94 13.97 2.44 -9.77
C ARG A 94 14.67 2.28 -8.43
N SER A 95 14.70 1.06 -7.91
CA SER A 95 15.47 0.72 -6.72
C SER A 95 16.90 0.28 -7.08
N LYS A 96 17.88 0.75 -6.31
CA LYS A 96 19.26 0.27 -6.39
C LYS A 96 19.48 -0.94 -5.48
N ALA A 97 18.62 -1.09 -4.47
CA ALA A 97 18.69 -2.21 -3.54
C ALA A 97 18.18 -3.52 -4.17
N ASP A 98 17.28 -3.45 -5.16
CA ASP A 98 16.75 -4.63 -5.84
C ASP A 98 16.42 -4.32 -7.31
N SER A 99 16.96 -5.13 -8.22
CA SER A 99 16.66 -5.03 -9.67
C SER A 99 15.25 -5.54 -10.04
N TYR A 100 14.52 -6.13 -9.11
CA TYR A 100 13.13 -6.54 -9.30
C TYR A 100 12.20 -5.31 -9.20
N ASN A 101 12.31 -4.46 -10.21
CA ASN A 101 11.62 -3.18 -10.24
C ASN A 101 11.14 -2.80 -11.65
N MET A 102 10.27 -1.81 -11.73
CA MET A 102 9.62 -1.35 -12.97
C MET A 102 10.61 -0.92 -14.04
N VAL A 103 11.72 -0.29 -13.67
CA VAL A 103 12.69 0.24 -14.64
C VAL A 103 13.64 -0.83 -15.14
N ASP A 104 14.15 -1.68 -14.25
CA ASP A 104 15.20 -2.63 -14.61
C ASP A 104 14.64 -3.95 -15.15
N ALA A 105 13.51 -4.44 -14.62
CA ALA A 105 12.94 -5.75 -14.94
C ALA A 105 11.87 -5.75 -16.05
N THR A 106 11.33 -4.57 -16.43
CA THR A 106 10.22 -4.52 -17.41
C THR A 106 10.62 -3.89 -18.76
N PRO A 107 9.88 -4.15 -19.83
CA PRO A 107 10.06 -3.43 -21.10
C PRO A 107 9.60 -1.97 -21.03
N PHE A 108 8.81 -1.59 -20.02
CA PHE A 108 8.29 -0.24 -19.83
C PHE A 108 9.39 0.80 -19.54
N LYS A 109 10.40 0.44 -18.75
CA LYS A 109 11.60 1.26 -18.49
C LYS A 109 11.36 2.65 -17.90
N ARG A 110 10.19 2.93 -17.35
CA ARG A 110 9.84 4.22 -16.76
C ARG A 110 9.68 4.08 -15.24
N ASP A 111 10.01 5.14 -14.52
CA ASP A 111 9.84 5.22 -13.06
C ASP A 111 8.47 5.84 -12.75
N VAL A 112 7.51 4.98 -12.38
CA VAL A 112 6.12 5.38 -12.11
C VAL A 112 6.03 6.36 -10.95
N ILE A 113 6.83 6.15 -9.91
CA ILE A 113 6.78 7.00 -8.71
C ILE A 113 7.38 8.38 -9.02
N ALA A 114 8.44 8.45 -9.82
CA ALA A 114 9.01 9.73 -10.27
C ALA A 114 8.00 10.56 -11.08
N GLU A 115 7.31 9.92 -12.01
CA GLU A 115 6.31 10.61 -12.83
C GLU A 115 5.09 11.07 -12.02
N LEU A 116 4.64 10.26 -11.05
CA LEU A 116 3.56 10.65 -10.15
C LEU A 116 3.99 11.79 -9.21
N ALA A 117 5.23 11.78 -8.73
CA ALA A 117 5.76 12.87 -7.90
C ALA A 117 5.78 14.21 -8.66
N GLU A 118 6.24 14.20 -9.93
CA GLU A 118 6.23 15.37 -10.80
C GLU A 118 4.79 15.86 -11.06
N ALA A 119 3.90 14.97 -11.42
CA ALA A 119 2.50 15.32 -11.66
C ALA A 119 1.81 15.87 -10.40
N CYS A 120 2.03 15.25 -9.23
CA CYS A 120 1.52 15.74 -7.95
C CYS A 120 2.03 17.15 -7.64
N TYR A 121 3.33 17.38 -7.79
CA TYR A 121 3.93 18.72 -7.60
C TYR A 121 3.28 19.75 -8.52
N LYS A 122 3.18 19.45 -9.81
CA LYS A 122 2.59 20.33 -10.83
C LYS A 122 1.14 20.71 -10.53
N HIS A 123 0.36 19.76 -10.02
CA HIS A 123 -1.08 19.96 -9.76
C HIS A 123 -1.40 20.36 -8.31
N GLY A 124 -0.40 20.53 -7.45
CA GLY A 124 -0.58 20.86 -6.03
C GLY A 124 -1.26 19.74 -5.24
N MET A 125 -1.11 18.50 -5.68
CA MET A 125 -1.56 17.29 -4.99
C MET A 125 -0.46 16.80 -4.06
N LYS A 126 -0.80 16.26 -2.89
CA LYS A 126 0.17 15.63 -2.00
C LYS A 126 0.38 14.16 -2.38
N LEU A 127 1.65 13.72 -2.38
CA LEU A 127 2.02 12.33 -2.63
C LEU A 127 2.34 11.62 -1.31
N GLY A 128 1.72 10.47 -1.08
CA GLY A 128 2.11 9.47 -0.10
C GLY A 128 2.50 8.17 -0.78
N LEU A 129 3.31 7.36 -0.12
CA LEU A 129 3.72 6.06 -0.65
C LEU A 129 3.37 4.94 0.32
N TYR A 130 2.70 3.92 -0.21
CA TYR A 130 2.55 2.64 0.48
C TYR A 130 3.84 1.82 0.32
N TYR A 131 4.28 1.19 1.37
CA TYR A 131 5.41 0.28 1.37
C TYR A 131 5.15 -0.93 2.26
N SER A 132 5.18 -2.13 1.69
CA SER A 132 5.13 -3.39 2.45
C SER A 132 6.47 -3.61 3.14
N GLN A 133 6.56 -3.23 4.42
CA GLN A 133 7.84 -3.27 5.14
C GLN A 133 8.23 -4.66 5.62
N GLU A 134 7.29 -5.60 5.72
CA GLU A 134 7.59 -6.91 6.24
C GLU A 134 7.37 -8.03 5.23
N LEU A 135 6.18 -8.05 4.61
CA LEU A 135 5.94 -9.05 3.58
C LEU A 135 6.70 -8.71 2.31
N ASP A 136 7.54 -9.63 1.91
CA ASP A 136 8.21 -9.64 0.63
C ASP A 136 8.32 -11.09 0.16
N TRP A 137 7.39 -11.48 -0.70
CA TRP A 137 7.32 -12.88 -1.16
C TRP A 137 8.43 -13.25 -2.13
N HIS A 138 9.13 -12.27 -2.68
CA HIS A 138 10.28 -12.50 -3.55
C HIS A 138 11.58 -12.71 -2.77
N ASP A 139 11.69 -12.13 -1.56
CA ASP A 139 12.88 -12.24 -0.72
C ASP A 139 12.84 -13.52 0.13
N PRO A 140 13.95 -14.33 0.16
CA PRO A 140 14.02 -15.55 0.95
C PRO A 140 13.88 -15.32 2.46
N ASP A 141 14.29 -14.16 2.94
CA ASP A 141 14.24 -13.74 4.34
C ASP A 141 13.05 -12.81 4.66
N GLY A 142 12.10 -12.66 3.72
CA GLY A 142 10.87 -11.88 3.91
C GLY A 142 10.06 -12.36 5.11
N GLY A 143 9.37 -11.43 5.79
CA GLY A 143 8.60 -11.69 7.00
C GLY A 143 7.31 -12.47 6.80
N GLY A 144 6.40 -12.40 7.78
CA GLY A 144 5.10 -13.06 7.76
C GLY A 144 5.12 -14.54 8.19
N TYR A 145 6.26 -15.07 8.59
CA TYR A 145 6.40 -16.48 8.98
C TYR A 145 5.88 -16.78 10.39
N ASP A 146 5.55 -15.78 11.18
CA ASP A 146 4.86 -15.91 12.47
C ASP A 146 3.34 -16.06 12.32
N LYS A 147 2.80 -15.82 11.12
CA LYS A 147 1.37 -15.88 10.80
C LYS A 147 1.05 -17.11 9.96
N THR A 148 0.33 -18.04 10.52
CA THR A 148 -0.16 -19.22 9.78
C THR A 148 -1.40 -18.90 8.94
N THR A 149 -2.17 -17.89 9.35
CA THR A 149 -3.30 -17.35 8.61
C THR A 149 -3.28 -15.84 8.69
N GLY A 150 -3.30 -15.18 7.53
CA GLY A 150 -3.34 -13.72 7.42
C GLY A 150 -4.70 -13.21 6.93
N CYS A 151 -4.68 -12.07 6.27
CA CYS A 151 -5.84 -11.54 5.56
C CYS A 151 -6.42 -12.61 4.64
N SER A 152 -7.74 -12.65 4.53
CA SER A 152 -8.41 -13.60 3.63
C SER A 152 -8.16 -15.08 3.95
N GLY A 153 -7.68 -15.42 5.15
CA GLY A 153 -7.52 -16.81 5.60
C GLY A 153 -6.33 -17.56 5.00
N ILE A 154 -5.40 -16.90 4.32
CA ILE A 154 -4.17 -17.50 3.79
C ILE A 154 -2.95 -17.04 4.58
N GLY A 155 -1.90 -17.87 4.56
CA GLY A 155 -0.64 -17.56 5.23
C GLY A 155 0.09 -16.38 4.59
N TRP A 156 0.85 -15.67 5.39
CA TRP A 156 1.63 -14.52 4.92
C TRP A 156 3.02 -14.91 4.40
N SER A 157 3.54 -16.04 4.88
CA SER A 157 4.89 -16.50 4.52
C SER A 157 4.96 -17.04 3.09
N ASN A 158 6.09 -16.84 2.42
CA ASN A 158 6.38 -17.31 1.07
C ASN A 158 6.87 -18.78 1.05
N ILE A 159 6.16 -19.66 1.75
CA ILE A 159 6.52 -21.08 1.94
C ILE A 159 6.52 -21.91 0.65
N TRP A 160 5.91 -21.41 -0.42
CA TRP A 160 5.90 -22.09 -1.73
C TRP A 160 7.27 -22.10 -2.42
N ASP A 161 8.15 -21.14 -2.10
CA ASP A 161 9.53 -21.10 -2.54
C ASP A 161 10.51 -21.40 -1.39
N TYR A 162 10.20 -20.91 -0.19
CA TYR A 162 11.05 -20.97 0.99
C TYR A 162 10.30 -21.66 2.13
N PRO A 163 10.18 -23.01 2.09
CA PRO A 163 9.26 -23.75 2.97
C PRO A 163 9.72 -23.84 4.43
N ASP A 164 11.00 -23.61 4.71
CA ASP A 164 11.55 -23.71 6.05
C ASP A 164 11.64 -22.35 6.72
N ASN A 165 10.57 -21.96 7.41
CA ASN A 165 10.52 -20.69 8.13
C ASN A 165 11.61 -20.55 9.22
N SER A 166 12.15 -21.66 9.73
CA SER A 166 13.22 -21.61 10.76
C SER A 166 14.57 -21.13 10.22
N LYS A 167 14.75 -21.12 8.91
CA LYS A 167 15.96 -20.63 8.24
C LYS A 167 15.89 -19.16 7.84
N LYS A 168 14.73 -18.54 7.94
CA LYS A 168 14.54 -17.13 7.59
C LYS A 168 15.11 -16.23 8.67
N ASP A 169 15.75 -15.16 8.22
CA ASP A 169 16.30 -14.11 9.06
C ASP A 169 15.79 -12.75 8.55
N PHE A 170 14.68 -12.32 9.10
CA PHE A 170 14.06 -11.05 8.70
C PHE A 170 15.02 -9.85 8.83
N THR A 171 16.01 -9.92 9.75
CA THR A 171 17.01 -8.86 9.88
C THR A 171 17.81 -8.68 8.58
N LYS A 172 18.07 -9.76 7.83
CA LYS A 172 18.77 -9.65 6.53
C LYS A 172 17.92 -8.94 5.49
N CYS A 173 16.63 -9.31 5.36
CA CYS A 173 15.71 -8.61 4.48
C CYS A 173 15.57 -7.13 4.88
N PHE A 174 15.47 -6.86 6.19
CA PHE A 174 15.38 -5.51 6.72
C PHE A 174 16.59 -4.65 6.35
N GLU A 175 17.81 -5.11 6.62
CA GLU A 175 19.04 -4.36 6.38
C GLU A 175 19.41 -4.23 4.90
N ASN A 176 19.17 -5.29 4.10
CA ASN A 176 19.66 -5.34 2.72
C ASN A 176 18.64 -4.82 1.70
N LYS A 177 17.34 -4.80 2.04
CA LYS A 177 16.29 -4.41 1.11
C LYS A 177 15.36 -3.33 1.68
N ILE A 178 14.71 -3.59 2.83
CA ILE A 178 13.65 -2.71 3.34
C ILE A 178 14.19 -1.33 3.67
N LYS A 179 15.22 -1.27 4.51
CA LYS A 179 15.84 -0.03 4.95
C LYS A 179 16.44 0.80 3.80
N PRO A 180 17.24 0.22 2.88
CA PRO A 180 17.71 0.94 1.70
C PRO A 180 16.57 1.44 0.80
N GLN A 181 15.53 0.63 0.56
CA GLN A 181 14.39 1.04 -0.25
C GLN A 181 13.57 2.16 0.39
N VAL A 182 13.38 2.13 1.72
CA VAL A 182 12.71 3.23 2.44
C VAL A 182 13.56 4.51 2.33
N GLU A 183 14.88 4.43 2.46
CA GLU A 183 15.77 5.59 2.25
C GLU A 183 15.66 6.13 0.81
N GLU A 184 15.61 5.26 -0.20
CA GLU A 184 15.44 5.64 -1.60
C GLU A 184 14.14 6.44 -1.80
N ILE A 185 12.99 5.96 -1.32
CA ILE A 185 11.71 6.65 -1.52
C ILE A 185 11.63 7.97 -0.75
N LEU A 186 12.36 8.12 0.36
CA LEU A 186 12.45 9.36 1.13
C LEU A 186 13.33 10.44 0.46
N THR A 187 14.28 10.04 -0.39
CA THR A 187 15.32 10.94 -0.89
C THR A 187 15.22 11.24 -2.38
N GLN A 188 14.41 10.48 -3.14
CA GLN A 188 14.40 10.58 -4.61
C GLN A 188 13.19 11.29 -5.19
N TYR A 189 12.07 11.39 -4.46
CA TYR A 189 10.76 11.79 -5.02
C TYR A 189 10.19 13.08 -4.44
N GLY A 190 11.04 13.90 -3.82
CA GLY A 190 10.61 15.16 -3.17
C GLY A 190 9.83 14.91 -1.88
N ASP A 191 9.02 15.89 -1.48
CA ASP A 191 8.32 15.85 -0.19
C ASP A 191 7.14 14.89 -0.22
N LEU A 192 7.19 13.86 0.61
CA LEU A 192 6.09 12.93 0.84
C LEU A 192 5.20 13.45 1.97
N CYS A 193 3.88 13.40 1.78
CA CYS A 193 2.96 13.75 2.87
C CYS A 193 2.83 12.64 3.91
N LEU A 194 2.99 11.38 3.50
CA LEU A 194 2.96 10.23 4.39
C LEU A 194 3.65 9.01 3.78
N ILE A 195 4.07 8.07 4.66
CA ILE A 195 4.35 6.69 4.31
C ILE A 195 3.29 5.80 4.96
N TRP A 196 2.70 4.94 4.13
CA TRP A 196 1.71 3.95 4.50
C TRP A 196 2.37 2.57 4.57
N PHE A 197 2.82 2.16 5.75
CA PHE A 197 3.33 0.81 6.00
C PHE A 197 2.20 -0.20 6.13
N ASP A 198 2.51 -1.48 5.96
CA ASP A 198 1.51 -2.54 6.05
C ASP A 198 2.07 -3.83 6.67
N THR A 199 1.16 -4.65 7.23
CA THR A 199 1.41 -6.02 7.68
C THR A 199 2.58 -6.19 8.66
N PRO A 200 2.63 -5.45 9.79
CA PRO A 200 3.65 -5.69 10.81
C PRO A 200 3.38 -7.01 11.55
N GLY A 201 4.40 -7.82 11.74
CA GLY A 201 4.33 -9.11 12.44
C GLY A 201 5.64 -9.40 13.14
N VAL A 202 6.68 -9.77 12.40
CA VAL A 202 8.00 -10.10 12.97
C VAL A 202 8.91 -8.89 13.14
N ILE A 203 8.56 -7.73 12.60
CA ILE A 203 9.34 -6.50 12.77
C ILE A 203 9.48 -6.13 14.25
N THR A 204 10.71 -5.95 14.71
CA THR A 204 10.99 -5.61 16.09
C THR A 204 10.76 -4.14 16.39
N LYS A 205 10.61 -3.82 17.68
CA LYS A 205 10.50 -2.41 18.13
C LYS A 205 11.72 -1.58 17.72
N ALA A 206 12.91 -2.16 17.75
CA ALA A 206 14.14 -1.46 17.35
C ALA A 206 14.11 -1.12 15.85
N GLN A 207 13.70 -2.06 15.00
CA GLN A 207 13.56 -1.85 13.57
C GLN A 207 12.46 -0.83 13.23
N SER A 208 11.30 -0.86 13.91
CA SER A 208 10.26 0.16 13.72
C SER A 208 10.74 1.55 14.12
N LEU A 209 11.49 1.67 15.24
CA LEU A 209 12.11 2.94 15.65
C LEU A 209 13.16 3.42 14.64
N GLU A 210 13.96 2.52 14.09
CA GLU A 210 14.96 2.87 13.08
C GLU A 210 14.33 3.42 11.80
N LEU A 211 13.24 2.81 11.32
CA LEU A 211 12.47 3.35 10.19
C LEU A 211 11.85 4.71 10.53
N HIS A 212 11.23 4.83 11.71
CA HIS A 212 10.65 6.09 12.18
C HIS A 212 11.71 7.22 12.19
N ASP A 213 12.85 6.98 12.83
CA ASP A 213 13.90 7.99 12.99
C ASP A 213 14.53 8.35 11.64
N MET A 214 14.68 7.38 10.73
CA MET A 214 15.10 7.63 9.35
C MET A 214 14.12 8.56 8.63
N ILE A 215 12.81 8.27 8.71
CA ILE A 215 11.78 9.11 8.07
C ILE A 215 11.84 10.52 8.63
N LYS A 216 11.85 10.67 9.95
CA LYS A 216 11.88 11.99 10.59
C LYS A 216 13.18 12.76 10.35
N LYS A 217 14.28 12.05 10.12
CA LYS A 217 15.56 12.66 9.73
C LYS A 217 15.54 13.25 8.32
N TYR A 218 15.02 12.51 7.35
CA TYR A 218 14.99 12.96 5.94
C TYR A 218 13.80 13.87 5.65
N GLN A 219 12.64 13.54 6.20
CA GLN A 219 11.38 14.25 5.96
C GLN A 219 10.59 14.42 7.26
N PRO A 220 10.90 15.43 8.09
CA PRO A 220 10.27 15.64 9.40
C PRO A 220 8.74 15.75 9.34
N ASP A 221 8.21 16.30 8.26
CA ASP A 221 6.78 16.53 8.04
C ASP A 221 6.04 15.31 7.42
N CYS A 222 6.76 14.26 7.02
CA CYS A 222 6.17 13.04 6.51
C CYS A 222 5.47 12.27 7.63
N LEU A 223 4.17 11.99 7.48
CA LEU A 223 3.37 11.27 8.47
C LEU A 223 3.53 9.76 8.31
N ILE A 224 3.44 9.04 9.41
CA ILE A 224 3.65 7.59 9.49
C ILE A 224 2.39 6.95 10.05
N ASN A 225 1.84 5.93 9.37
CA ASN A 225 0.67 5.21 9.84
C ASN A 225 0.99 4.19 10.95
N SER A 226 -0.04 3.76 11.67
CA SER A 226 0.08 2.79 12.78
C SER A 226 0.61 1.43 12.35
N ARG A 227 0.51 1.09 11.07
CA ARG A 227 1.00 -0.20 10.55
C ARG A 227 2.53 -0.28 10.38
N ILE A 228 3.31 0.75 10.73
CA ILE A 228 4.74 0.61 10.97
C ILE A 228 5.02 -0.39 12.10
N GLY A 229 4.05 -0.55 13.03
CA GLY A 229 4.14 -1.44 14.17
C GLY A 229 4.78 -0.78 15.42
N ASN A 230 4.70 -1.48 16.53
CA ASN A 230 5.40 -1.17 17.78
C ASN A 230 5.16 0.23 18.39
N GLY A 231 4.14 0.96 17.95
CA GLY A 231 3.70 2.21 18.59
C GLY A 231 4.41 3.50 18.17
N THR A 232 5.21 3.47 17.10
CA THR A 232 5.93 4.64 16.58
C THR A 232 5.25 5.22 15.34
N TYR A 233 4.15 5.98 15.51
CA TYR A 233 3.34 6.47 14.40
C TYR A 233 2.70 7.84 14.70
N ASP A 234 2.28 8.53 13.65
CA ASP A 234 1.58 9.81 13.73
C ASP A 234 0.05 9.65 13.65
N TYR A 235 -0.45 8.73 12.82
CA TYR A 235 -1.89 8.52 12.63
C TYR A 235 -2.26 7.04 12.63
N VAL A 236 -3.51 6.76 12.96
CA VAL A 236 -4.06 5.40 12.96
C VAL A 236 -4.75 5.11 11.63
N SER A 237 -4.26 4.09 10.93
CA SER A 237 -5.01 3.42 9.88
C SER A 237 -5.93 2.39 10.53
N LEU A 238 -7.24 2.61 10.44
CA LEU A 238 -8.25 1.69 10.96
C LEU A 238 -8.26 0.38 10.13
N GLY A 239 -9.13 -0.56 10.48
CA GLY A 239 -9.29 -1.80 9.72
C GLY A 239 -9.71 -1.55 8.27
N ASP A 240 -9.32 -2.45 7.38
CA ASP A 240 -9.64 -2.38 5.96
C ASP A 240 -11.15 -2.34 5.74
N ASN A 241 -11.64 -1.35 4.99
CA ASN A 241 -13.07 -1.10 4.80
C ASN A 241 -13.87 -0.85 6.10
N GLU A 242 -13.21 -0.57 7.21
CA GLU A 242 -13.87 -0.29 8.49
C GLU A 242 -14.57 1.08 8.42
N ILE A 243 -15.88 1.08 8.66
CA ILE A 243 -16.70 2.30 8.79
C ILE A 243 -17.23 2.31 10.22
N PRO A 244 -16.47 2.87 11.19
CA PRO A 244 -16.86 2.83 12.59
C PRO A 244 -18.01 3.81 12.88
N ASP A 245 -18.85 3.48 13.87
CA ASP A 245 -19.92 4.37 14.34
C ASP A 245 -19.41 5.45 15.31
N LYS A 246 -18.23 5.24 15.90
CA LYS A 246 -17.55 6.17 16.83
C LYS A 246 -16.04 6.05 16.70
N LEU A 247 -15.32 7.12 17.05
CA LEU A 247 -13.86 7.06 17.16
C LEU A 247 -13.42 5.99 18.17
N PRO A 248 -12.30 5.32 17.91
CA PRO A 248 -11.72 4.37 18.84
C PRO A 248 -11.42 5.02 20.19
N GLU A 249 -11.85 4.39 21.27
CA GLU A 249 -11.49 4.83 22.62
C GLU A 249 -10.03 4.46 22.91
N ARG A 250 -9.36 5.27 23.73
CA ARG A 250 -8.01 4.97 24.19
C ARG A 250 -8.02 3.65 24.96
N ILE A 251 -7.36 2.64 24.43
CA ILE A 251 -7.07 1.40 25.15
C ILE A 251 -5.61 1.49 25.57
N ASP A 252 -5.37 1.74 26.87
CA ASP A 252 -4.05 1.63 27.44
C ASP A 252 -3.61 0.18 27.31
N ASN A 253 -2.56 -0.08 26.57
CA ASN A 253 -1.84 -1.34 26.48
C ASN A 253 -2.14 -2.32 25.38
N THR A 254 -2.46 -2.04 24.23
CA THR A 254 -2.32 -3.17 23.33
C THR A 254 -1.77 -2.80 21.98
N ALA A 255 -0.56 -3.18 21.77
CA ALA A 255 -0.13 -3.70 20.50
C ALA A 255 -0.97 -4.95 20.14
N ASP A 256 -2.24 -4.79 19.79
CA ASP A 256 -2.94 -5.82 19.04
C ASP A 256 -2.43 -5.76 17.60
N MET A 257 -1.29 -6.39 17.41
CA MET A 257 -0.56 -6.49 16.15
C MET A 257 -1.19 -7.58 15.28
N ASN A 258 -2.51 -7.57 15.10
CA ASN A 258 -3.20 -8.56 14.28
C ASN A 258 -3.00 -8.35 12.75
N GLY A 259 -2.01 -7.55 12.37
CA GLY A 259 -1.67 -7.26 10.98
C GLY A 259 -2.58 -6.25 10.29
N LEU A 260 -3.66 -5.83 10.94
CA LEU A 260 -4.61 -4.82 10.42
C LEU A 260 -4.46 -3.48 11.15
N GLY A 261 -3.31 -3.23 11.79
CA GLY A 261 -3.00 -1.98 12.46
C GLY A 261 -3.63 -1.86 13.84
N GLY A 262 -3.29 -2.78 14.73
CA GLY A 262 -3.86 -2.93 16.07
C GLY A 262 -3.73 -1.78 17.05
N PHE A 263 -3.14 -0.65 16.67
CA PHE A 263 -3.18 0.54 17.50
C PHE A 263 -4.42 1.35 17.18
N LYS A 264 -5.38 1.38 18.08
CA LYS A 264 -6.66 2.07 17.89
C LYS A 264 -6.67 3.53 18.35
N TYR A 265 -5.60 4.03 18.93
CA TYR A 265 -5.53 5.40 19.46
C TYR A 265 -4.43 6.19 18.78
N SER A 266 -4.80 7.29 18.14
CA SER A 266 -3.84 8.23 17.56
C SER A 266 -3.31 9.21 18.60
N PRO A 267 -1.98 9.35 18.76
CA PRO A 267 -1.39 10.32 19.69
C PRO A 267 -1.73 11.79 19.34
N PHE A 268 -2.07 12.05 18.06
CA PHE A 268 -2.39 13.38 17.56
C PHE A 268 -3.86 13.54 17.14
N GLY A 269 -4.71 12.55 17.41
CA GLY A 269 -6.11 12.55 16.98
C GLY A 269 -6.29 12.46 15.46
N LEU A 270 -5.36 11.78 14.77
CA LEU A 270 -5.37 11.59 13.32
C LEU A 270 -5.79 10.16 12.98
N TYR A 271 -6.81 10.02 12.16
CA TYR A 271 -7.38 8.73 11.77
C TYR A 271 -7.65 8.65 10.28
N GLU A 272 -7.56 7.44 9.74
CA GLU A 272 -7.85 7.13 8.35
C GLU A 272 -8.51 5.77 8.23
N THR A 273 -9.51 5.66 7.36
CA THR A 273 -10.00 4.39 6.84
C THR A 273 -9.58 4.25 5.39
N ALA A 274 -8.79 3.23 5.10
CA ALA A 274 -8.55 2.79 3.73
C ALA A 274 -9.67 1.81 3.30
N ALA A 275 -10.25 2.04 2.13
CA ALA A 275 -11.36 1.23 1.64
C ALA A 275 -11.29 1.01 0.13
N THR A 276 -11.94 -0.05 -0.33
CA THR A 276 -12.04 -0.41 -1.75
C THR A 276 -13.35 0.10 -2.36
N LEU A 277 -13.38 0.24 -3.68
CA LEU A 277 -14.62 0.50 -4.44
C LEU A 277 -15.42 -0.79 -4.69
N ASN A 278 -14.74 -1.93 -4.69
CA ASN A 278 -15.26 -3.28 -4.92
C ASN A 278 -14.69 -4.27 -3.88
N ASP A 279 -14.65 -5.57 -4.16
CA ASP A 279 -14.18 -6.60 -3.21
C ASP A 279 -12.66 -6.84 -3.26
N THR A 280 -11.87 -5.95 -3.90
CA THR A 280 -10.43 -6.14 -4.08
C THR A 280 -9.66 -4.81 -4.06
N TRP A 281 -8.38 -4.85 -3.67
CA TRP A 281 -7.49 -3.68 -3.79
C TRP A 281 -6.84 -3.64 -5.18
N GLY A 282 -6.18 -4.72 -5.59
CA GLY A 282 -5.63 -4.87 -6.95
C GLY A 282 -6.70 -5.22 -7.97
N TYR A 283 -6.40 -4.98 -9.25
CA TYR A 283 -7.33 -5.23 -10.34
C TYR A 283 -7.78 -6.69 -10.44
N LYS A 284 -9.10 -6.91 -10.54
CA LYS A 284 -9.74 -8.18 -10.91
C LYS A 284 -10.75 -7.93 -12.02
N TYR A 285 -10.55 -8.52 -13.21
CA TYR A 285 -11.39 -8.24 -14.36
C TYR A 285 -12.84 -8.74 -14.21
N PHE A 286 -13.08 -9.70 -13.30
CA PHE A 286 -14.39 -10.31 -13.06
C PHE A 286 -15.04 -9.86 -11.75
N ASP A 287 -14.45 -8.90 -11.03
CA ASP A 287 -15.08 -8.34 -9.84
C ASP A 287 -16.05 -7.23 -10.25
N HIS A 288 -17.32 -7.49 -9.97
CA HIS A 288 -18.42 -6.58 -10.29
C HIS A 288 -19.20 -6.12 -9.05
N SER A 289 -18.64 -6.35 -7.85
CA SER A 289 -19.24 -5.99 -6.55
C SER A 289 -18.97 -4.51 -6.22
N TRP A 290 -19.29 -3.62 -7.14
CA TRP A 290 -19.02 -2.19 -6.98
C TRP A 290 -19.94 -1.50 -5.99
N LYS A 291 -19.38 -0.67 -5.12
CA LYS A 291 -20.15 0.27 -4.28
C LYS A 291 -20.84 1.32 -5.17
N SER A 292 -22.07 1.69 -4.83
CA SER A 292 -22.70 2.78 -5.54
C SER A 292 -22.10 4.14 -5.17
N PRO A 293 -22.20 5.18 -6.04
CA PRO A 293 -21.79 6.54 -5.72
C PRO A 293 -22.39 7.06 -4.41
N GLU A 294 -23.68 6.74 -4.15
CA GLU A 294 -24.37 7.14 -2.92
C GLU A 294 -23.73 6.48 -1.68
N THR A 295 -23.32 5.21 -1.78
CA THR A 295 -22.64 4.50 -0.69
C THR A 295 -21.29 5.14 -0.42
N VAL A 296 -20.51 5.46 -1.45
CA VAL A 296 -19.21 6.12 -1.33
C VAL A 296 -19.38 7.50 -0.67
N LEU A 297 -20.31 8.29 -1.14
CA LEU A 297 -20.60 9.62 -0.59
C LEU A 297 -21.08 9.56 0.86
N LYS A 298 -21.95 8.60 1.20
CA LYS A 298 -22.42 8.38 2.57
C LYS A 298 -21.26 8.04 3.51
N ASN A 299 -20.40 7.10 3.12
CA ASN A 299 -19.26 6.69 3.92
C ASN A 299 -18.27 7.85 4.09
N LYS A 300 -17.93 8.57 3.02
CA LYS A 300 -17.08 9.76 3.06
C LYS A 300 -17.61 10.81 4.05
N ASN A 301 -18.88 11.15 3.95
CA ASN A 301 -19.48 12.18 4.81
C ASN A 301 -19.50 11.72 6.28
N HIS A 302 -19.83 10.46 6.54
CA HIS A 302 -19.84 9.88 7.88
C HIS A 302 -18.43 9.89 8.53
N LEU A 303 -17.42 9.39 7.82
CA LEU A 303 -16.04 9.38 8.30
C LEU A 303 -15.52 10.80 8.55
N ASN A 304 -15.73 11.70 7.59
CA ASN A 304 -15.26 13.08 7.66
C ASN A 304 -15.92 13.87 8.81
N PHE A 305 -17.20 13.58 9.10
CA PHE A 305 -17.89 14.15 10.28
C PHE A 305 -17.21 13.74 11.58
N MET A 306 -16.72 12.50 11.66
CA MET A 306 -15.96 12.02 12.82
C MET A 306 -14.48 12.47 12.85
N GLY A 307 -13.99 13.16 11.82
CA GLY A 307 -12.58 13.55 11.73
C GLY A 307 -11.67 12.43 11.22
N ILE A 308 -12.23 11.42 10.56
CA ILE A 308 -11.50 10.31 9.93
C ILE A 308 -11.32 10.62 8.45
N ASN A 309 -10.12 10.51 7.93
CA ASN A 309 -9.85 10.62 6.51
C ASN A 309 -10.34 9.36 5.79
N TYR A 310 -10.93 9.54 4.61
CA TYR A 310 -11.34 8.45 3.74
C TYR A 310 -10.34 8.28 2.60
N LEU A 311 -9.55 7.21 2.64
CA LEU A 311 -8.57 6.85 1.62
C LEU A 311 -9.18 5.75 0.74
N LEU A 312 -9.67 6.13 -0.45
CA LEU A 312 -10.44 5.23 -1.31
C LEU A 312 -9.60 4.69 -2.46
N ASN A 313 -9.59 3.38 -2.57
CA ASN A 313 -8.70 2.66 -3.48
C ASN A 313 -9.25 2.56 -4.91
N VAL A 314 -8.35 2.69 -5.88
CA VAL A 314 -8.51 2.26 -7.26
C VAL A 314 -7.45 1.21 -7.60
N GLY A 315 -7.81 0.20 -8.39
CA GLY A 315 -6.90 -0.85 -8.88
C GLY A 315 -6.73 -0.75 -10.39
N PRO A 316 -5.68 -0.06 -10.89
CA PRO A 316 -5.44 0.03 -12.33
C PRO A 316 -5.20 -1.33 -12.97
N ASP A 317 -5.61 -1.47 -14.24
CA ASP A 317 -5.35 -2.66 -15.05
C ASP A 317 -3.86 -2.78 -15.45
N ALA A 318 -3.51 -3.89 -16.09
CA ALA A 318 -2.13 -4.16 -16.54
C ALA A 318 -1.61 -3.15 -17.57
N LEU A 319 -2.48 -2.38 -18.20
CA LEU A 319 -2.11 -1.36 -19.18
C LEU A 319 -1.98 0.03 -18.57
N GLY A 320 -2.21 0.18 -17.25
CA GLY A 320 -2.10 1.45 -16.53
C GLY A 320 -3.35 2.32 -16.54
N ARG A 321 -4.52 1.75 -16.85
CA ARG A 321 -5.78 2.49 -16.86
C ARG A 321 -6.52 2.30 -15.54
N ILE A 322 -7.02 3.39 -14.97
CA ILE A 322 -8.03 3.32 -13.92
C ILE A 322 -9.32 2.81 -14.57
N PRO A 323 -9.96 1.74 -14.05
CA PRO A 323 -11.19 1.20 -14.62
C PRO A 323 -12.27 2.27 -14.77
N SER A 324 -12.95 2.28 -15.93
CA SER A 324 -14.00 3.28 -16.22
C SER A 324 -15.10 3.31 -15.18
N ILE A 325 -15.50 2.14 -14.67
CA ILE A 325 -16.49 2.06 -13.58
C ILE A 325 -16.04 2.79 -12.30
N SER A 326 -14.73 2.76 -11.98
CA SER A 326 -14.19 3.55 -10.86
C SER A 326 -14.32 5.05 -11.12
N GLN A 327 -14.15 5.47 -12.39
CA GLN A 327 -14.33 6.87 -12.78
C GLN A 327 -15.78 7.31 -12.74
N ASP A 328 -16.73 6.42 -13.06
CA ASP A 328 -18.17 6.69 -13.00
C ASP A 328 -18.70 6.78 -11.56
N ILE A 329 -18.04 6.09 -10.60
CA ILE A 329 -18.44 6.08 -9.19
C ILE A 329 -17.93 7.30 -8.45
N LEU A 330 -16.72 7.79 -8.78
CA LEU A 330 -16.01 8.86 -8.08
C LEU A 330 -16.29 10.23 -8.69
#